data_0e55bf4262ca89b8b608ffaf195d7757
#
_entry.id   0e55bf4262ca89b8b608ffaf195d7757
#
_cell.length_a   1.000
_cell.length_b   1.000
_cell.length_c   1.000
_cell.angle_alpha   90.00
_cell.angle_beta   90.00
_cell.angle_gamma   90.00
#
_symmetry.space_group_name_H-M   'P 1'
#
loop_
_entity.id
_entity.type
_entity.pdbx_description
1 polymer ?
#
loop_
_entity_poly.entity_id
_entity_poly.type
_entity_poly.pdbx_seq_one_letter_code
_entity_poly.pdbx_strand_id
1 'polypeptide(L)'
;MTATIQAQDGALATPPPAKAKKPADPRYLALRNFAISISAFQIFGYTLLGFEQPWMFAVFALITGYTTDLTFETIAAWAYKRRPEYRGNGLRGLYEWLLPAHITSLAVNMLLYANNQFWPVMFGVIVAVSSKYVLRAPINGRMRHFMNPSNLGISVCLLVFARWISIAPPYMFSEWASEYFRLFIPIVILTSGTILNAMLTKRVALIVGWMGGFFIQAFVRHWLWGVQLNTALSVMTGIAFILFTNYMITDPGTSPSRPRAQFIFGSSVAFVYAVLMQLNIVYGLFFATSIVCAFRGLGWWGAYWIKRRQSAGAGPTGATMVDPGAVIEAPASNGAGGKVSAGETVTA
;
A
#
# COMPACT_ATOMS: atom_id res chain seq x y z
N MET A 1 14.46 -78.01 -35.48
CA MET A 1 14.77 -77.14 -34.32
C MET A 1 14.67 -75.72 -34.78
N THR A 2 13.52 -75.10 -34.52
CA THR A 2 13.23 -73.75 -34.96
C THR A 2 13.13 -72.89 -33.67
N ALA A 3 14.12 -72.02 -33.46
CA ALA A 3 14.13 -71.13 -32.28
C ALA A 3 13.34 -69.83 -32.60
N THR A 4 12.30 -69.65 -31.86
CA THR A 4 11.46 -68.42 -31.91
C THR A 4 12.11 -67.36 -31.05
N ILE A 5 12.53 -66.26 -31.67
CA ILE A 5 13.02 -65.06 -30.96
C ILE A 5 11.81 -64.21 -30.57
N GLN A 6 11.52 -64.12 -29.26
CA GLN A 6 10.58 -63.16 -28.72
C GLN A 6 11.23 -61.77 -28.62
N ALA A 7 10.70 -60.81 -29.41
CA ALA A 7 11.02 -59.39 -29.28
C ALA A 7 10.34 -58.85 -28.04
N GLN A 8 11.12 -58.39 -27.05
CA GLN A 8 10.65 -57.62 -25.92
C GLN A 8 10.42 -56.16 -26.35
N ASP A 9 9.17 -55.79 -26.49
CA ASP A 9 8.78 -54.37 -26.64
C ASP A 9 9.08 -53.61 -25.33
N GLY A 10 10.18 -52.91 -25.30
CA GLY A 10 10.50 -51.93 -24.26
C GLY A 10 9.60 -50.68 -24.40
N ALA A 11 8.48 -50.70 -23.74
CA ALA A 11 7.66 -49.51 -23.62
C ALA A 11 8.45 -48.38 -22.95
N LEU A 12 8.88 -47.38 -23.71
CA LEU A 12 9.43 -46.13 -23.22
C LEU A 12 8.41 -45.45 -22.30
N ALA A 13 8.68 -45.48 -20.98
CA ALA A 13 7.88 -44.82 -19.97
C ALA A 13 7.86 -43.31 -20.27
N THR A 14 6.72 -42.78 -20.68
CA THR A 14 6.49 -41.36 -20.81
C THR A 14 6.80 -40.66 -19.48
N PRO A 15 7.65 -39.61 -19.47
CA PRO A 15 7.97 -38.88 -18.26
C PRO A 15 6.69 -38.29 -17.67
N PRO A 16 6.53 -38.29 -16.34
CA PRO A 16 5.34 -37.78 -15.69
C PRO A 16 5.13 -36.30 -16.07
N PRO A 17 3.87 -35.87 -16.33
CA PRO A 17 3.58 -34.51 -16.76
C PRO A 17 4.16 -33.53 -15.76
N ALA A 18 4.92 -32.55 -16.24
CA ALA A 18 5.51 -31.49 -15.43
C ALA A 18 4.40 -30.82 -14.63
N LYS A 19 4.53 -30.80 -13.30
CA LYS A 19 3.56 -30.14 -12.41
C LYS A 19 3.35 -28.73 -12.88
N ALA A 20 2.14 -28.42 -13.37
CA ALA A 20 1.77 -27.07 -13.78
C ALA A 20 2.07 -26.10 -12.64
N LYS A 21 2.90 -25.09 -12.89
CA LYS A 21 3.23 -24.06 -11.90
C LYS A 21 1.90 -23.38 -11.49
N LYS A 22 1.54 -23.45 -10.20
CA LYS A 22 0.39 -22.70 -9.68
C LYS A 22 0.51 -21.24 -10.13
N PRO A 23 -0.57 -20.63 -10.67
CA PRO A 23 -0.54 -19.22 -11.02
C PRO A 23 -0.14 -18.40 -9.80
N ALA A 24 0.74 -17.42 -10.00
CA ALA A 24 1.21 -16.56 -8.92
C ALA A 24 0.03 -15.74 -8.36
N ASP A 25 -0.02 -15.57 -7.04
CA ASP A 25 -1.06 -14.77 -6.38
C ASP A 25 -1.08 -13.35 -6.99
N PRO A 26 -2.24 -12.87 -7.51
CA PRO A 26 -2.36 -11.54 -8.09
C PRO A 26 -1.92 -10.41 -7.15
N ARG A 27 -2.09 -10.60 -5.84
CA ARG A 27 -1.65 -9.65 -4.82
C ARG A 27 -0.12 -9.56 -4.76
N TYR A 28 0.54 -10.69 -4.79
CA TYR A 28 2.01 -10.75 -4.82
C TYR A 28 2.57 -10.10 -6.09
N LEU A 29 1.97 -10.39 -7.25
CA LEU A 29 2.38 -9.78 -8.52
C LEU A 29 2.25 -8.25 -8.48
N ALA A 30 1.14 -7.75 -7.92
CA ALA A 30 0.94 -6.31 -7.77
C ALA A 30 2.00 -5.68 -6.86
N LEU A 31 2.27 -6.26 -5.68
CA LEU A 31 3.30 -5.77 -4.77
C LEU A 31 4.70 -5.80 -5.39
N ARG A 32 5.05 -6.89 -6.06
CA ARG A 32 6.34 -7.03 -6.73
C ARG A 32 6.51 -5.98 -7.83
N ASN A 33 5.51 -5.81 -8.69
CA ASN A 33 5.58 -4.84 -9.78
C ASN A 33 5.65 -3.41 -9.24
N PHE A 34 4.93 -3.13 -8.14
CA PHE A 34 5.01 -1.84 -7.46
C PHE A 34 6.42 -1.59 -6.88
N ALA A 35 7.01 -2.59 -6.22
CA ALA A 35 8.36 -2.49 -5.69
C ALA A 35 9.40 -2.26 -6.80
N ILE A 36 9.29 -2.98 -7.92
CA ILE A 36 10.15 -2.78 -9.10
C ILE A 36 9.99 -1.36 -9.65
N SER A 37 8.76 -0.88 -9.82
CA SER A 37 8.50 0.46 -10.36
C SER A 37 9.09 1.56 -9.47
N ILE A 38 8.87 1.49 -8.15
CA ILE A 38 9.40 2.53 -7.25
C ILE A 38 10.92 2.49 -7.15
N SER A 39 11.53 1.29 -7.20
CA SER A 39 12.99 1.15 -7.25
C SER A 39 13.56 1.71 -8.55
N ALA A 40 12.92 1.44 -9.68
CA ALA A 40 13.31 1.99 -10.97
C ALA A 40 13.23 3.52 -10.96
N PHE A 41 12.15 4.10 -10.44
CA PHE A 41 12.02 5.55 -10.30
C PHE A 41 13.11 6.17 -9.41
N GLN A 42 13.49 5.49 -8.31
CA GLN A 42 14.59 5.94 -7.46
C GLN A 42 15.94 5.90 -8.20
N ILE A 43 16.24 4.80 -8.89
CA ILE A 43 17.48 4.65 -9.64
C ILE A 43 17.55 5.69 -10.75
N PHE A 44 16.51 5.83 -11.57
CA PHE A 44 16.46 6.84 -12.63
C PHE A 44 16.51 8.26 -12.06
N GLY A 45 15.87 8.50 -10.91
CA GLY A 45 15.91 9.76 -10.22
C GLY A 45 17.33 10.20 -9.88
N TYR A 46 18.10 9.32 -9.26
CA TYR A 46 19.48 9.62 -8.86
C TYR A 46 20.50 9.57 -10.01
N THR A 47 20.24 8.81 -11.08
CA THR A 47 21.22 8.63 -12.16
C THR A 47 20.95 9.53 -13.37
N LEU A 48 19.68 9.74 -13.74
CA LEU A 48 19.31 10.44 -14.96
C LEU A 48 18.57 11.76 -14.72
N LEU A 49 17.81 11.87 -13.64
CA LEU A 49 16.97 13.04 -13.36
C LEU A 49 17.65 14.05 -12.42
N GLY A 50 18.78 13.66 -11.81
CA GLY A 50 19.54 14.53 -10.92
C GLY A 50 18.80 14.90 -9.63
N PHE A 51 18.22 13.90 -8.94
CA PHE A 51 17.62 14.15 -7.63
C PHE A 51 18.63 14.84 -6.72
N GLU A 52 18.26 15.98 -6.16
CA GLU A 52 19.14 16.78 -5.31
C GLU A 52 19.48 16.12 -3.97
N GLN A 53 18.62 15.21 -3.50
CA GLN A 53 18.91 14.46 -2.27
C GLN A 53 20.05 13.46 -2.49
N PRO A 54 20.93 13.26 -1.50
CA PRO A 54 21.96 12.22 -1.57
C PRO A 54 21.36 10.82 -1.77
N TRP A 55 21.87 10.05 -2.75
CA TRP A 55 21.39 8.68 -3.06
C TRP A 55 21.46 7.74 -1.84
N MET A 56 22.38 8.00 -0.90
CA MET A 56 22.50 7.27 0.37
C MET A 56 21.22 7.29 1.20
N PHE A 57 20.36 8.32 1.05
CA PHE A 57 19.10 8.39 1.79
C PHE A 57 18.17 7.25 1.43
N ALA A 58 18.14 6.84 0.15
CA ALA A 58 17.36 5.68 -0.28
C ALA A 58 17.86 4.38 0.38
N VAL A 59 19.19 4.21 0.49
CA VAL A 59 19.79 3.05 1.16
C VAL A 59 19.46 3.06 2.65
N PHE A 60 19.64 4.19 3.34
CA PHE A 60 19.30 4.30 4.76
C PHE A 60 17.79 4.12 4.99
N ALA A 61 16.94 4.64 4.12
CA ALA A 61 15.49 4.43 4.19
C ALA A 61 15.13 2.94 4.12
N LEU A 62 15.74 2.19 3.19
CA LEU A 62 15.52 0.74 3.07
C LEU A 62 16.01 -0.01 4.32
N ILE A 63 17.24 0.26 4.78
CA ILE A 63 17.78 -0.37 5.99
C ILE A 63 16.86 -0.09 7.20
N THR A 64 16.45 1.17 7.37
CA THR A 64 15.56 1.58 8.45
C THR A 64 14.21 0.89 8.36
N GLY A 65 13.63 0.83 7.16
CA GLY A 65 12.33 0.18 6.97
C GLY A 65 12.36 -1.32 7.22
N TYR A 66 13.38 -1.99 6.74
CA TYR A 66 13.55 -3.44 6.97
C TYR A 66 13.81 -3.75 8.43
N THR A 67 14.71 -3.02 9.09
CA THR A 67 15.00 -3.23 10.52
C THR A 67 13.78 -2.93 11.37
N THR A 68 13.03 -1.88 11.06
CA THR A 68 11.79 -1.55 11.77
C THR A 68 10.74 -2.65 11.61
N ASP A 69 10.49 -3.11 10.38
CA ASP A 69 9.49 -4.15 10.09
C ASP A 69 9.86 -5.48 10.78
N LEU A 70 11.12 -5.90 10.68
CA LEU A 70 11.64 -7.11 11.36
C LEU A 70 11.52 -7.00 12.89
N THR A 71 11.84 -5.84 13.46
CA THR A 71 11.78 -5.60 14.90
C THR A 71 10.33 -5.70 15.40
N PHE A 72 9.39 -4.97 14.77
CA PHE A 72 8.00 -4.99 15.18
C PHE A 72 7.35 -6.36 14.99
N GLU A 73 7.67 -7.07 13.90
CA GLU A 73 7.20 -8.44 13.70
C GLU A 73 7.76 -9.41 14.74
N THR A 74 9.04 -9.26 15.10
CA THR A 74 9.66 -10.09 16.15
C THR A 74 8.99 -9.85 17.50
N ILE A 75 8.77 -8.59 17.86
CA ILE A 75 8.05 -8.21 19.10
C ILE A 75 6.63 -8.76 19.08
N ALA A 76 5.91 -8.61 17.97
CA ALA A 76 4.55 -9.13 17.83
C ALA A 76 4.53 -10.67 17.94
N ALA A 77 5.45 -11.35 17.27
CA ALA A 77 5.57 -12.80 17.32
C ALA A 77 5.86 -13.30 18.75
N TRP A 78 6.74 -12.61 19.47
CA TRP A 78 7.05 -12.91 20.86
C TRP A 78 5.83 -12.68 21.77
N ALA A 79 5.16 -11.52 21.65
CA ALA A 79 4.00 -11.17 22.47
C ALA A 79 2.83 -12.14 22.27
N TYR A 80 2.60 -12.59 21.04
CA TYR A 80 1.51 -13.53 20.70
C TYR A 80 1.95 -15.00 20.67
N LYS A 81 3.16 -15.32 21.14
CA LYS A 81 3.73 -16.68 21.21
C LYS A 81 3.61 -17.45 19.88
N ARG A 82 3.78 -16.79 18.76
CA ARG A 82 3.75 -17.35 17.41
C ARG A 82 5.12 -17.29 16.73
N ARG A 83 5.30 -18.02 15.64
CA ARG A 83 6.50 -17.88 14.81
C ARG A 83 6.44 -16.54 14.02
N PRO A 84 7.55 -15.79 13.88
CA PRO A 84 7.61 -14.63 13.02
C PRO A 84 7.22 -14.97 11.58
N GLU A 85 6.43 -14.10 10.91
CA GLU A 85 5.93 -14.34 9.55
C GLU A 85 7.06 -14.43 8.51
N TYR A 86 8.16 -13.73 8.73
CA TYR A 86 9.32 -13.77 7.84
C TYR A 86 10.11 -15.10 7.91
N ARG A 87 9.86 -15.95 8.90
CA ARG A 87 10.47 -17.28 9.03
C ARG A 87 9.55 -18.35 8.45
N GLY A 88 10.05 -19.17 7.54
CA GLY A 88 9.30 -20.34 7.08
C GLY A 88 9.47 -20.70 5.61
N ASN A 89 9.69 -19.71 4.73
CA ASN A 89 9.81 -19.91 3.29
C ASN A 89 11.21 -19.58 2.73
N GLY A 90 12.24 -19.62 3.57
CA GLY A 90 13.62 -19.28 3.20
C GLY A 90 13.79 -17.83 2.74
N LEU A 91 14.84 -17.56 1.97
CA LEU A 91 15.16 -16.21 1.47
C LEU A 91 14.07 -15.61 0.59
N ARG A 92 13.39 -16.44 -0.19
CA ARG A 92 12.29 -16.00 -1.04
C ARG A 92 11.10 -15.50 -0.20
N GLY A 93 10.75 -16.22 0.86
CA GLY A 93 9.67 -15.80 1.76
C GLY A 93 10.00 -14.50 2.50
N LEU A 94 11.25 -14.34 2.93
CA LEU A 94 11.73 -13.09 3.52
C LEU A 94 11.62 -11.93 2.54
N TYR A 95 12.06 -12.11 1.30
CA TYR A 95 11.95 -11.10 0.25
C TYR A 95 10.48 -10.69 0.01
N GLU A 96 9.60 -11.68 -0.19
CA GLU A 96 8.17 -11.45 -0.42
C GLU A 96 7.51 -10.72 0.77
N TRP A 97 7.93 -11.04 1.97
CA TRP A 97 7.43 -10.41 3.20
C TRP A 97 7.91 -8.95 3.36
N LEU A 98 9.14 -8.64 2.93
CA LEU A 98 9.71 -7.29 3.01
C LEU A 98 9.19 -6.32 1.93
N LEU A 99 8.52 -6.78 0.86
CA LEU A 99 8.04 -5.93 -0.22
C LEU A 99 7.20 -4.72 0.25
N PRO A 100 6.26 -4.84 1.21
CA PRO A 100 5.51 -3.69 1.71
C PRO A 100 6.39 -2.65 2.43
N ALA A 101 7.41 -3.10 3.18
CA ALA A 101 8.36 -2.20 3.83
C ALA A 101 9.27 -1.51 2.80
N HIS A 102 9.71 -2.24 1.77
CA HIS A 102 10.47 -1.71 0.65
C HIS A 102 9.75 -0.54 -0.03
N ILE A 103 8.51 -0.78 -0.44
CA ILE A 103 7.67 0.23 -1.09
C ILE A 103 7.47 1.44 -0.19
N THR A 104 7.14 1.20 1.08
CA THR A 104 6.89 2.26 2.07
C THR A 104 8.12 3.13 2.28
N SER A 105 9.30 2.53 2.45
CA SER A 105 10.56 3.23 2.69
C SER A 105 10.97 4.12 1.52
N LEU A 106 10.91 3.58 0.31
CA LEU A 106 11.24 4.34 -0.90
C LEU A 106 10.22 5.42 -1.20
N ALA A 107 8.92 5.20 -0.92
CA ALA A 107 7.89 6.21 -1.09
C ALA A 107 8.09 7.40 -0.13
N VAL A 108 8.45 7.14 1.13
CA VAL A 108 8.77 8.21 2.09
C VAL A 108 10.01 8.97 1.61
N ASN A 109 11.10 8.27 1.23
CA ASN A 109 12.32 8.89 0.76
C ASN A 109 12.10 9.75 -0.50
N MET A 110 11.31 9.26 -1.45
CA MET A 110 11.08 9.95 -2.72
C MET A 110 10.22 11.22 -2.58
N LEU A 111 9.29 11.22 -1.63
CA LEU A 111 8.31 12.29 -1.48
C LEU A 111 8.63 13.30 -0.38
N LEU A 112 9.58 13.02 0.51
CA LEU A 112 10.11 13.99 1.46
C LEU A 112 11.42 14.58 0.93
N TYR A 113 11.54 15.90 1.07
CA TYR A 113 12.79 16.63 0.82
C TYR A 113 13.34 17.18 2.13
N ALA A 114 14.46 16.63 2.56
CA ALA A 114 15.08 16.95 3.84
C ALA A 114 16.46 17.60 3.71
N ASN A 115 16.78 18.16 2.53
CA ASN A 115 18.12 18.69 2.24
C ASN A 115 19.21 17.65 2.56
N ASN A 116 20.18 18.04 3.38
CA ASN A 116 21.27 17.17 3.80
C ASN A 116 20.99 16.40 5.11
N GLN A 117 19.76 16.47 5.63
CA GLN A 117 19.41 15.83 6.90
C GLN A 117 18.74 14.50 6.67
N PHE A 118 19.43 13.40 6.86
CA PHE A 118 18.87 12.05 6.64
C PHE A 118 17.89 11.60 7.74
N TRP A 119 18.11 12.02 8.99
CA TRP A 119 17.37 11.53 10.15
C TRP A 119 15.85 11.82 10.14
N PRO A 120 15.32 12.95 9.58
CA PRO A 120 13.89 13.12 9.46
C PRO A 120 13.26 12.11 8.51
N VAL A 121 13.96 11.74 7.43
CA VAL A 121 13.48 10.70 6.50
C VAL A 121 13.44 9.35 7.21
N MET A 122 14.49 9.01 7.98
CA MET A 122 14.52 7.76 8.76
C MET A 122 13.39 7.71 9.79
N PHE A 123 13.16 8.82 10.51
CA PHE A 123 12.02 8.94 11.42
C PHE A 123 10.68 8.72 10.71
N GLY A 124 10.48 9.33 9.55
CA GLY A 124 9.29 9.13 8.73
C GLY A 124 9.08 7.68 8.32
N VAL A 125 10.15 6.98 7.96
CA VAL A 125 10.12 5.54 7.64
C VAL A 125 9.76 4.71 8.88
N ILE A 126 10.33 5.01 10.05
CA ILE A 126 9.98 4.33 11.30
C ILE A 126 8.50 4.50 11.61
N VAL A 127 7.98 5.73 11.56
CA VAL A 127 6.56 6.02 11.79
C VAL A 127 5.68 5.30 10.77
N ALA A 128 6.07 5.34 9.50
CA ALA A 128 5.32 4.70 8.42
C ALA A 128 5.21 3.18 8.64
N VAL A 129 6.33 2.51 8.85
CA VAL A 129 6.37 1.05 8.98
C VAL A 129 5.72 0.60 10.30
N SER A 130 6.01 1.28 11.43
CA SER A 130 5.41 0.94 12.74
C SER A 130 3.90 1.11 12.75
N SER A 131 3.34 2.03 11.95
CA SER A 131 1.90 2.28 11.87
C SER A 131 1.09 1.02 11.50
N LYS A 132 1.67 0.10 10.74
CA LYS A 132 1.05 -1.17 10.36
C LYS A 132 0.78 -2.07 11.57
N TYR A 133 1.56 -1.93 12.63
CA TYR A 133 1.46 -2.71 13.87
C TYR A 133 0.63 -2.00 14.92
N VAL A 134 0.77 -0.68 15.03
CA VAL A 134 0.16 0.13 16.09
C VAL A 134 -1.26 0.58 15.71
N LEU A 135 -1.46 1.09 14.49
CA LEU A 135 -2.73 1.67 14.05
C LEU A 135 -3.59 0.65 13.32
N ARG A 136 -4.20 -0.24 14.09
CA ARG A 136 -5.07 -1.31 13.60
C ARG A 136 -6.51 -1.12 14.05
N ALA A 137 -7.47 -1.59 13.25
CA ALA A 137 -8.89 -1.63 13.56
C ALA A 137 -9.50 -2.97 13.18
N PRO A 138 -10.58 -3.40 13.86
CA PRO A 138 -11.29 -4.64 13.54
C PRO A 138 -12.12 -4.47 12.27
N ILE A 139 -11.60 -4.98 11.15
CA ILE A 139 -12.21 -4.91 9.82
C ILE A 139 -12.59 -6.31 9.38
N ASN A 140 -13.88 -6.58 9.20
CA ASN A 140 -14.39 -7.91 8.78
C ASN A 140 -13.85 -9.07 9.66
N GLY A 141 -13.83 -8.89 10.98
CA GLY A 141 -13.41 -9.91 11.93
C GLY A 141 -11.89 -10.11 12.06
N ARG A 142 -11.07 -9.27 11.43
CA ARG A 142 -9.60 -9.32 11.53
C ARG A 142 -9.03 -7.96 11.86
N MET A 143 -7.98 -7.92 12.68
CA MET A 143 -7.25 -6.68 12.97
C MET A 143 -6.39 -6.31 11.77
N ARG A 144 -6.68 -5.16 11.14
CA ARG A 144 -5.95 -4.65 9.96
C ARG A 144 -5.56 -3.19 10.17
N HIS A 145 -4.39 -2.80 9.65
CA HIS A 145 -4.01 -1.40 9.64
C HIS A 145 -4.97 -0.59 8.75
N PHE A 146 -5.31 0.61 9.20
CA PHE A 146 -6.25 1.50 8.52
C PHE A 146 -5.61 2.76 7.95
N MET A 147 -4.41 3.11 8.42
CA MET A 147 -3.63 4.21 7.89
C MET A 147 -2.80 3.76 6.69
N ASN A 148 -2.68 4.62 5.67
CA ASN A 148 -1.69 4.42 4.63
C ASN A 148 -0.30 4.68 5.23
N PRO A 149 0.61 3.69 5.25
CA PRO A 149 1.85 3.81 6.01
C PRO A 149 2.75 4.94 5.52
N SER A 150 3.08 4.99 4.23
CA SER A 150 3.96 6.03 3.68
C SER A 150 3.36 7.42 3.83
N ASN A 151 2.05 7.55 3.57
CA ASN A 151 1.35 8.83 3.72
C ASN A 151 1.35 9.34 5.17
N LEU A 152 1.17 8.44 6.13
CA LEU A 152 1.23 8.81 7.55
C LEU A 152 2.64 9.23 7.95
N GLY A 153 3.67 8.47 7.56
CA GLY A 153 5.06 8.83 7.85
C GLY A 153 5.43 10.20 7.32
N ILE A 154 5.06 10.50 6.07
CA ILE A 154 5.24 11.82 5.45
C ILE A 154 4.46 12.89 6.24
N SER A 155 3.18 12.66 6.55
CA SER A 155 2.35 13.62 7.28
C SER A 155 2.92 13.95 8.65
N VAL A 156 3.37 12.95 9.42
CA VAL A 156 3.97 13.16 10.74
C VAL A 156 5.29 13.92 10.63
N CYS A 157 6.13 13.58 9.64
CA CYS A 157 7.37 14.34 9.41
C CYS A 157 7.10 15.81 9.10
N LEU A 158 6.15 16.08 8.21
CA LEU A 158 5.77 17.45 7.84
C LEU A 158 5.20 18.26 9.01
N LEU A 159 4.59 17.60 10.00
CA LEU A 159 4.13 18.24 11.23
C LEU A 159 5.27 18.49 12.22
N VAL A 160 6.12 17.48 12.45
CA VAL A 160 7.16 17.54 13.49
C VAL A 160 8.35 18.38 13.05
N PHE A 161 8.73 18.27 11.78
CA PHE A 161 9.94 18.89 11.24
C PHE A 161 9.65 19.99 10.20
N ALA A 162 8.51 20.64 10.28
CA ALA A 162 8.02 21.64 9.32
C ALA A 162 9.03 22.74 8.94
N ARG A 163 10.01 23.04 9.80
CA ARG A 163 11.03 24.05 9.54
C ARG A 163 12.20 23.54 8.68
N TRP A 164 12.40 22.23 8.60
CA TRP A 164 13.61 21.65 8.01
C TRP A 164 13.33 20.76 6.82
N ILE A 165 12.07 20.33 6.66
CA ILE A 165 11.69 19.44 5.60
C ILE A 165 10.48 19.98 4.83
N SER A 166 10.38 19.57 3.58
CA SER A 166 9.22 19.83 2.72
C SER A 166 8.84 18.58 1.93
N ILE A 167 7.80 18.68 1.13
CA ILE A 167 7.54 17.72 0.06
C ILE A 167 8.59 17.92 -1.02
N ALA A 168 9.01 16.84 -1.66
CA ALA A 168 9.91 16.87 -2.81
C ALA A 168 9.36 17.86 -3.87
N PRO A 169 10.12 18.90 -4.20
CA PRO A 169 9.65 19.93 -5.13
C PRO A 169 9.54 19.37 -6.54
N PRO A 170 8.69 19.94 -7.40
CA PRO A 170 8.50 19.46 -8.78
C PRO A 170 9.79 19.41 -9.59
N TYR A 171 10.70 20.36 -9.39
CA TYR A 171 11.97 20.42 -10.11
C TYR A 171 12.92 19.27 -9.74
N MET A 172 12.81 18.68 -8.54
CA MET A 172 13.60 17.52 -8.14
C MET A 172 13.46 16.32 -9.09
N PHE A 173 12.35 16.27 -9.83
CA PHE A 173 12.07 15.19 -10.76
C PHE A 173 12.43 15.51 -12.21
N SER A 174 12.88 16.72 -12.53
CA SER A 174 13.03 17.16 -13.90
C SER A 174 14.14 18.18 -14.14
N GLU A 175 14.99 18.48 -13.17
CA GLU A 175 15.97 19.58 -13.28
C GLU A 175 16.98 19.37 -14.41
N TRP A 176 17.47 18.15 -14.59
CA TRP A 176 18.42 17.79 -15.63
C TRP A 176 17.76 17.36 -16.96
N ALA A 177 16.44 17.31 -16.98
CA ALA A 177 15.72 16.87 -18.14
C ALA A 177 15.59 18.01 -19.14
N SER A 178 15.96 17.78 -20.42
CA SER A 178 15.60 18.68 -21.52
C SER A 178 14.07 18.85 -21.58
N GLU A 179 13.56 19.90 -22.22
CA GLU A 179 12.11 20.19 -22.28
C GLU A 179 11.28 19.00 -22.77
N TYR A 180 11.81 18.18 -23.67
CA TYR A 180 11.15 16.96 -24.13
C TYR A 180 11.02 15.90 -23.05
N PHE A 181 12.04 15.72 -22.20
CA PHE A 181 12.00 14.77 -21.09
C PHE A 181 11.10 15.24 -19.94
N ARG A 182 10.92 16.55 -19.75
CA ARG A 182 10.00 17.08 -18.72
C ARG A 182 8.56 16.62 -18.93
N LEU A 183 8.13 16.48 -20.19
CA LEU A 183 6.80 15.96 -20.50
C LEU A 183 6.75 14.43 -20.48
N PHE A 184 7.85 13.77 -20.86
CA PHE A 184 7.93 12.31 -20.92
C PHE A 184 7.77 11.65 -19.54
N ILE A 185 8.42 12.19 -18.49
CA ILE A 185 8.38 11.65 -17.13
C ILE A 185 6.97 11.56 -16.57
N PRO A 186 6.16 12.64 -16.54
CA PRO A 186 4.77 12.58 -16.11
C PRO A 186 3.94 11.56 -16.90
N ILE A 187 4.15 11.47 -18.21
CA ILE A 187 3.44 10.52 -19.08
C ILE A 187 3.78 9.08 -18.70
N VAL A 188 5.05 8.75 -18.46
CA VAL A 188 5.47 7.40 -18.04
C VAL A 188 4.87 7.04 -16.69
N ILE A 189 4.91 7.95 -15.72
CA ILE A 189 4.34 7.73 -14.39
C ILE A 189 2.82 7.56 -14.47
N LEU A 190 2.15 8.42 -15.22
CA LEU A 190 0.70 8.36 -15.42
C LEU A 190 0.29 7.06 -16.12
N THR A 191 0.98 6.68 -17.18
CA THR A 191 0.67 5.47 -17.95
C THR A 191 0.91 4.21 -17.11
N SER A 192 2.08 4.09 -16.48
CA SER A 192 2.41 2.93 -15.63
C SER A 192 1.46 2.82 -14.44
N GLY A 193 1.15 3.94 -13.79
CA GLY A 193 0.21 3.97 -12.68
C GLY A 193 -1.22 3.66 -13.10
N THR A 194 -1.66 4.15 -14.25
CA THR A 194 -3.00 3.86 -14.78
C THR A 194 -3.14 2.37 -15.14
N ILE A 195 -2.14 1.79 -15.79
CA ILE A 195 -2.12 0.35 -16.10
C ILE A 195 -2.17 -0.46 -14.81
N LEU A 196 -1.36 -0.12 -13.81
CA LEU A 196 -1.33 -0.77 -12.51
C LEU A 196 -2.73 -0.73 -11.85
N ASN A 197 -3.36 0.45 -11.85
CA ASN A 197 -4.65 0.66 -11.20
C ASN A 197 -5.84 0.06 -11.96
N ALA A 198 -5.80 0.04 -13.27
CA ALA A 198 -6.85 -0.56 -14.08
C ALA A 198 -6.79 -2.09 -14.08
N MET A 199 -5.59 -2.65 -14.24
CA MET A 199 -5.44 -4.09 -14.46
C MET A 199 -5.20 -4.89 -13.18
N LEU A 200 -4.36 -4.39 -12.27
CA LEU A 200 -3.93 -5.15 -11.09
C LEU A 200 -4.69 -4.78 -9.82
N THR A 201 -4.76 -3.51 -9.49
CA THR A 201 -5.37 -3.07 -8.21
C THR A 201 -6.86 -2.80 -8.30
N LYS A 202 -7.40 -2.55 -9.50
CA LYS A 202 -8.80 -2.20 -9.76
C LYS A 202 -9.28 -0.99 -8.94
N ARG A 203 -8.48 0.10 -8.91
CA ARG A 203 -8.74 1.33 -8.12
C ARG A 203 -9.20 2.52 -8.96
N VAL A 204 -9.65 2.29 -10.19
CA VAL A 204 -10.09 3.35 -11.10
C VAL A 204 -11.21 4.20 -10.52
N ALA A 205 -12.20 3.60 -9.86
CA ALA A 205 -13.31 4.34 -9.25
C ALA A 205 -12.84 5.30 -8.14
N LEU A 206 -11.76 4.95 -7.43
CA LEU A 206 -11.13 5.83 -6.44
C LEU A 206 -10.48 7.04 -7.10
N ILE A 207 -9.72 6.81 -8.17
CA ILE A 207 -9.07 7.87 -8.93
C ILE A 207 -10.14 8.82 -9.50
N VAL A 208 -11.22 8.29 -10.07
CA VAL A 208 -12.34 9.10 -10.60
C VAL A 208 -12.98 9.95 -9.48
N GLY A 209 -13.21 9.37 -8.30
CA GLY A 209 -13.75 10.12 -7.16
C GLY A 209 -12.81 11.22 -6.65
N TRP A 210 -11.50 10.92 -6.58
CA TRP A 210 -10.48 11.88 -6.20
C TRP A 210 -10.35 13.00 -7.21
N MET A 211 -10.15 12.68 -8.49
CA MET A 211 -9.97 13.67 -9.57
C MET A 211 -11.23 14.53 -9.76
N GLY A 212 -12.40 13.88 -9.81
CA GLY A 212 -13.68 14.59 -9.93
C GLY A 212 -13.91 15.55 -8.77
N GLY A 213 -13.68 15.09 -7.53
CA GLY A 213 -13.77 15.94 -6.36
C GLY A 213 -12.72 17.06 -6.36
N PHE A 214 -11.51 16.81 -6.87
CA PHE A 214 -10.47 17.81 -7.02
C PHE A 214 -10.87 18.92 -8.02
N PHE A 215 -11.44 18.56 -9.17
CA PHE A 215 -11.98 19.53 -10.12
C PHE A 215 -13.11 20.32 -9.49
N ILE A 216 -14.10 19.67 -8.89
CA ILE A 216 -15.25 20.34 -8.26
C ILE A 216 -14.78 21.36 -7.24
N GLN A 217 -13.84 20.99 -6.34
CA GLN A 217 -13.34 21.92 -5.33
C GLN A 217 -12.61 23.13 -5.96
N ALA A 218 -11.87 22.93 -7.06
CA ALA A 218 -11.20 24.05 -7.75
C ALA A 218 -12.22 25.04 -8.30
N PHE A 219 -13.29 24.57 -8.95
CA PHE A 219 -14.37 25.43 -9.44
C PHE A 219 -15.14 26.11 -8.31
N VAL A 220 -15.48 25.38 -7.23
CA VAL A 220 -16.19 25.94 -6.07
C VAL A 220 -15.34 27.03 -5.42
N ARG A 221 -14.05 26.82 -5.24
CA ARG A 221 -13.14 27.83 -4.68
C ARG A 221 -12.97 29.04 -5.60
N HIS A 222 -12.93 28.82 -6.90
CA HIS A 222 -12.92 29.90 -7.88
C HIS A 222 -14.17 30.78 -7.73
N TRP A 223 -15.33 30.14 -7.70
CA TRP A 223 -16.62 30.83 -7.68
C TRP A 223 -16.93 31.53 -6.33
N LEU A 224 -16.62 30.90 -5.19
CA LEU A 224 -16.93 31.43 -3.87
C LEU A 224 -15.87 32.41 -3.33
N TRP A 225 -14.61 32.19 -3.64
CA TRP A 225 -13.49 32.95 -3.05
C TRP A 225 -12.58 33.61 -4.09
N GLY A 226 -12.93 33.59 -5.36
CA GLY A 226 -12.18 34.26 -6.41
C GLY A 226 -10.78 33.67 -6.68
N VAL A 227 -10.50 32.43 -6.22
CA VAL A 227 -9.22 31.77 -6.47
C VAL A 227 -9.05 31.56 -7.98
N GLN A 228 -7.91 31.95 -8.53
CA GLN A 228 -7.65 31.74 -9.96
C GLN A 228 -7.68 30.25 -10.30
N LEU A 229 -8.51 29.87 -11.27
CA LEU A 229 -8.73 28.47 -11.65
C LEU A 229 -7.42 27.79 -12.13
N ASN A 230 -6.62 28.52 -12.91
CA ASN A 230 -5.32 28.03 -13.37
C ASN A 230 -4.39 27.69 -12.19
N THR A 231 -4.36 28.53 -11.15
CA THR A 231 -3.57 28.27 -9.93
C THR A 231 -4.10 27.06 -9.16
N ALA A 232 -5.43 26.93 -9.04
CA ALA A 232 -6.03 25.80 -8.36
C ALA A 232 -5.79 24.46 -9.08
N LEU A 233 -5.75 24.46 -10.42
CA LEU A 233 -5.54 23.28 -11.25
C LEU A 233 -4.06 22.99 -11.54
N SER A 234 -3.16 23.96 -11.45
CA SER A 234 -1.73 23.77 -11.74
C SER A 234 -1.08 22.69 -10.88
N VAL A 235 -1.60 22.43 -9.68
CA VAL A 235 -1.13 21.35 -8.81
C VAL A 235 -1.21 19.97 -9.50
N MET A 236 -2.17 19.79 -10.40
CA MET A 236 -2.37 18.53 -11.14
C MET A 236 -1.25 18.22 -12.13
N THR A 237 -0.52 19.23 -12.60
CA THR A 237 0.60 19.07 -13.52
C THR A 237 1.89 18.63 -12.81
N GLY A 238 1.91 18.75 -11.47
CA GLY A 238 3.07 18.36 -10.67
C GLY A 238 3.23 16.84 -10.57
N ILE A 239 4.46 16.37 -10.69
CA ILE A 239 4.80 14.94 -10.58
C ILE A 239 4.36 14.38 -9.24
N ALA A 240 4.50 15.14 -8.15
CA ALA A 240 4.04 14.73 -6.82
C ALA A 240 2.53 14.42 -6.78
N PHE A 241 1.71 15.22 -7.46
CA PHE A 241 0.27 14.97 -7.57
C PHE A 241 -0.03 13.70 -8.37
N ILE A 242 0.70 13.48 -9.47
CA ILE A 242 0.53 12.29 -10.32
C ILE A 242 0.94 11.03 -9.56
N LEU A 243 2.07 11.07 -8.85
CA LEU A 243 2.54 9.98 -7.98
C LEU A 243 1.56 9.70 -6.84
N PHE A 244 1.09 10.74 -6.16
CA PHE A 244 0.07 10.63 -5.12
C PHE A 244 -1.20 9.95 -5.64
N THR A 245 -1.71 10.42 -6.78
CA THR A 245 -2.95 9.92 -7.39
C THR A 245 -2.85 8.47 -7.83
N ASN A 246 -1.72 8.06 -8.41
CA ASN A 246 -1.60 6.72 -9.00
C ASN A 246 -1.01 5.68 -8.05
N TYR A 247 -0.18 6.08 -7.08
CA TYR A 247 0.59 5.14 -6.27
C TYR A 247 0.34 5.25 -4.77
N MET A 248 -0.16 6.38 -4.27
CA MET A 248 -0.30 6.59 -2.84
C MET A 248 -1.74 6.43 -2.36
N ILE A 249 -2.68 7.21 -2.93
CA ILE A 249 -4.09 7.14 -2.54
C ILE A 249 -4.73 5.79 -2.93
N THR A 250 -4.20 5.13 -3.95
CA THR A 250 -4.66 3.85 -4.49
C THR A 250 -4.10 2.62 -3.79
N ASP A 251 -3.33 2.79 -2.71
CA ASP A 251 -2.77 1.66 -1.96
C ASP A 251 -3.82 0.60 -1.62
N PRO A 252 -3.68 -0.65 -2.12
CA PRO A 252 -4.68 -1.69 -1.90
C PRO A 252 -4.82 -2.12 -0.44
N GLY A 253 -3.80 -1.87 0.38
CA GLY A 253 -3.77 -2.23 1.80
C GLY A 253 -4.77 -1.41 2.61
N THR A 254 -4.98 -0.15 2.24
CA THR A 254 -5.75 0.82 3.03
C THR A 254 -6.97 1.39 2.31
N SER A 255 -7.00 1.36 0.97
CA SER A 255 -8.15 1.84 0.20
C SER A 255 -9.28 0.79 0.12
N PRO A 256 -10.55 1.22 -0.05
CA PRO A 256 -11.69 0.31 -0.18
C PRO A 256 -11.60 -0.59 -1.41
N SER A 257 -12.18 -1.80 -1.35
CA SER A 257 -12.22 -2.72 -2.49
C SER A 257 -13.45 -2.54 -3.40
N ARG A 258 -14.60 -2.12 -2.85
CA ARG A 258 -15.86 -1.95 -3.60
C ARG A 258 -15.85 -0.62 -4.37
N PRO A 259 -16.24 -0.58 -5.66
CA PRO A 259 -16.18 0.64 -6.49
C PRO A 259 -16.90 1.86 -5.89
N ARG A 260 -18.11 1.67 -5.35
CA ARG A 260 -18.85 2.76 -4.66
C ARG A 260 -18.08 3.31 -3.47
N ALA A 261 -17.51 2.44 -2.64
CA ALA A 261 -16.72 2.86 -1.49
C ALA A 261 -15.39 3.51 -1.90
N GLN A 262 -14.80 3.09 -3.02
CA GLN A 262 -13.64 3.73 -3.63
C GLN A 262 -13.95 5.17 -4.04
N PHE A 263 -15.04 5.36 -4.77
CA PHE A 263 -15.49 6.68 -5.22
C PHE A 263 -15.72 7.61 -4.01
N ILE A 264 -16.47 7.14 -3.01
CA ILE A 264 -16.72 7.90 -1.78
C ILE A 264 -15.41 8.25 -1.06
N PHE A 265 -14.48 7.30 -0.97
CA PHE A 265 -13.19 7.54 -0.34
C PHE A 265 -12.38 8.61 -1.08
N GLY A 266 -12.24 8.50 -2.41
CA GLY A 266 -11.55 9.49 -3.22
C GLY A 266 -12.18 10.88 -3.11
N SER A 267 -13.51 10.98 -3.22
CA SER A 267 -14.25 12.25 -3.04
C SER A 267 -14.11 12.82 -1.64
N SER A 268 -14.08 11.97 -0.59
CA SER A 268 -13.84 12.43 0.78
C SER A 268 -12.45 13.03 0.96
N VAL A 269 -11.42 12.43 0.35
CA VAL A 269 -10.07 12.97 0.38
C VAL A 269 -10.03 14.32 -0.35
N ALA A 270 -10.69 14.45 -1.50
CA ALA A 270 -10.79 15.72 -2.22
C ALA A 270 -11.53 16.81 -1.42
N PHE A 271 -12.58 16.44 -0.71
CA PHE A 271 -13.31 17.36 0.17
C PHE A 271 -12.43 17.86 1.32
N VAL A 272 -11.76 16.94 2.04
CA VAL A 272 -10.86 17.34 3.13
C VAL A 272 -9.69 18.17 2.59
N TYR A 273 -9.16 17.83 1.42
CA TYR A 273 -8.16 18.65 0.73
C TYR A 273 -8.66 20.08 0.49
N ALA A 274 -9.89 20.23 -0.01
CA ALA A 274 -10.50 21.54 -0.24
C ALA A 274 -10.56 22.39 1.05
N VAL A 275 -10.99 21.76 2.17
CA VAL A 275 -11.04 22.43 3.48
C VAL A 275 -9.64 22.85 3.94
N LEU A 276 -8.64 21.97 3.82
CA LEU A 276 -7.27 22.27 4.22
C LEU A 276 -6.68 23.42 3.38
N MET A 277 -6.95 23.42 2.08
CA MET A 277 -6.51 24.52 1.19
C MET A 277 -7.18 25.85 1.53
N GLN A 278 -8.45 25.83 1.94
CA GLN A 278 -9.15 27.02 2.38
C GLN A 278 -8.62 27.56 3.72
N LEU A 279 -8.13 26.68 4.59
CA LEU A 279 -7.46 27.01 5.85
C LEU A 279 -5.98 27.40 5.63
N ASN A 280 -5.51 27.48 4.40
CA ASN A 280 -4.11 27.76 4.02
C ASN A 280 -3.11 26.74 4.63
N ILE A 281 -3.54 25.49 4.82
CA ILE A 281 -2.67 24.42 5.30
C ILE A 281 -1.89 23.87 4.11
N VAL A 282 -0.57 24.05 4.17
CA VAL A 282 0.37 23.51 3.18
C VAL A 282 0.38 21.97 3.28
N TYR A 283 0.72 21.30 2.17
CA TYR A 283 0.80 19.83 2.10
C TYR A 283 -0.53 19.09 2.25
N GLY A 284 -1.63 19.76 1.87
CA GLY A 284 -3.00 19.26 2.00
C GLY A 284 -3.25 17.86 1.42
N LEU A 285 -2.52 17.43 0.39
CA LEU A 285 -2.64 16.10 -0.21
C LEU A 285 -2.42 14.98 0.81
N PHE A 286 -1.31 15.06 1.55
CA PHE A 286 -0.91 14.03 2.52
C PHE A 286 -1.79 14.08 3.77
N PHE A 287 -2.06 15.27 4.27
CA PHE A 287 -2.92 15.45 5.45
C PHE A 287 -4.36 15.02 5.18
N ALA A 288 -4.92 15.34 4.00
CA ALA A 288 -6.28 14.92 3.64
C ALA A 288 -6.45 13.39 3.68
N THR A 289 -5.51 12.66 3.08
CA THR A 289 -5.55 11.20 3.10
C THR A 289 -5.40 10.64 4.51
N SER A 290 -4.47 11.18 5.32
CA SER A 290 -4.28 10.77 6.71
C SER A 290 -5.53 11.00 7.54
N ILE A 291 -6.17 12.16 7.41
CA ILE A 291 -7.42 12.51 8.10
C ILE A 291 -8.54 11.56 7.72
N VAL A 292 -8.77 11.33 6.42
CA VAL A 292 -9.83 10.41 5.97
C VAL A 292 -9.58 8.98 6.44
N CYS A 293 -8.34 8.49 6.39
CA CYS A 293 -7.99 7.18 6.92
C CYS A 293 -8.22 7.09 8.44
N ALA A 294 -7.88 8.14 9.20
CA ALA A 294 -8.11 8.19 10.64
C ALA A 294 -9.61 8.13 10.97
N PHE A 295 -10.45 8.95 10.31
CA PHE A 295 -11.90 8.90 10.51
C PHE A 295 -12.49 7.53 10.16
N ARG A 296 -12.03 6.88 9.11
CA ARG A 296 -12.46 5.50 8.79
C ARG A 296 -12.05 4.52 9.87
N GLY A 297 -10.84 4.62 10.39
CA GLY A 297 -10.36 3.79 11.50
C GLY A 297 -11.20 3.95 12.75
N LEU A 298 -11.49 5.20 13.13
CA LEU A 298 -12.37 5.52 14.24
C LEU A 298 -13.79 4.98 14.01
N GLY A 299 -14.31 5.09 12.79
CA GLY A 299 -15.62 4.53 12.42
C GLY A 299 -15.69 3.00 12.59
N TRP A 300 -14.63 2.27 12.22
CA TRP A 300 -14.58 0.81 12.45
C TRP A 300 -14.51 0.45 13.93
N TRP A 301 -13.75 1.20 14.73
CA TRP A 301 -13.72 1.02 16.17
C TRP A 301 -15.07 1.34 16.80
N GLY A 302 -15.72 2.44 16.40
CA GLY A 302 -17.08 2.78 16.86
C GLY A 302 -18.10 1.67 16.55
N ALA A 303 -18.11 1.18 15.32
CA ALA A 303 -18.97 0.08 14.90
C ALA A 303 -18.71 -1.22 15.70
N TYR A 304 -17.44 -1.51 16.00
CA TYR A 304 -17.05 -2.64 16.83
C TYR A 304 -17.59 -2.51 18.27
N TRP A 305 -17.42 -1.35 18.89
CA TRP A 305 -17.91 -1.12 20.26
C TRP A 305 -19.44 -1.15 20.36
N ILE A 306 -20.14 -0.61 19.35
CA ILE A 306 -21.62 -0.67 19.29
C ILE A 306 -22.08 -2.13 19.22
N LYS A 307 -21.51 -2.93 18.31
CA LYS A 307 -21.83 -4.35 18.19
C LYS A 307 -21.55 -5.11 19.49
N ARG A 308 -20.42 -4.85 20.13
CA ARG A 308 -20.05 -5.50 21.39
C ARG A 308 -21.03 -5.19 22.50
N ARG A 309 -21.49 -3.92 22.60
CA ARG A 309 -22.52 -3.53 23.58
C ARG A 309 -23.87 -4.21 23.32
N GLN A 310 -24.28 -4.30 22.05
CA GLN A 310 -25.53 -4.99 21.67
C GLN A 310 -25.47 -6.49 22.01
N SER A 311 -24.34 -7.15 21.77
CA SER A 311 -24.15 -8.56 22.10
C SER A 311 -24.09 -8.81 23.61
N ALA A 312 -23.57 -7.88 24.38
CA ALA A 312 -23.53 -7.99 25.85
C ALA A 312 -24.94 -7.82 26.48
N GLY A 313 -25.84 -7.08 25.82
CA GLY A 313 -27.23 -6.90 26.26
C GLY A 313 -28.19 -8.02 25.82
N ALA A 314 -27.82 -8.86 24.88
CA ALA A 314 -28.69 -9.89 24.28
C ALA A 314 -28.63 -11.27 24.97
N GLY A 315 -27.90 -11.45 26.10
CA GLY A 315 -27.77 -12.75 26.78
C GLY A 315 -26.90 -13.76 25.98
N PRO A 316 -26.55 -14.93 26.55
CA PRO A 316 -25.63 -15.87 25.93
C PRO A 316 -26.29 -16.69 24.82
N THR A 317 -26.56 -16.11 23.67
CA THR A 317 -26.88 -16.82 22.44
C THR A 317 -25.67 -16.73 21.50
N GLY A 318 -24.90 -17.79 21.47
CA GLY A 318 -23.96 -18.30 20.47
C GLY A 318 -23.33 -17.41 19.42
N ALA A 319 -22.83 -16.22 19.75
CA ALA A 319 -21.98 -15.44 18.86
C ALA A 319 -20.53 -15.56 19.34
N THR A 320 -19.70 -16.29 18.61
CA THR A 320 -18.25 -16.32 18.77
C THR A 320 -17.70 -14.90 18.66
N MET A 321 -17.41 -14.31 19.80
CA MET A 321 -16.78 -12.99 19.87
C MET A 321 -15.32 -13.12 19.46
N VAL A 322 -14.91 -12.32 18.49
CA VAL A 322 -13.51 -12.15 18.14
C VAL A 322 -12.83 -11.41 19.29
N ASP A 323 -12.05 -12.11 20.09
CA ASP A 323 -11.17 -11.51 21.08
C ASP A 323 -10.12 -10.65 20.35
N PRO A 324 -9.98 -9.34 20.66
CA PRO A 324 -8.96 -8.50 20.06
C PRO A 324 -7.53 -9.01 20.25
N GLY A 325 -7.30 -9.85 21.28
CA GLY A 325 -6.02 -10.51 21.54
C GLY A 325 -5.84 -11.83 20.82
N ALA A 326 -6.90 -12.49 20.34
CA ALA A 326 -6.87 -13.84 19.77
C ALA A 326 -6.76 -13.90 18.25
N VAL A 327 -6.93 -12.78 17.53
CA VAL A 327 -6.97 -12.80 16.06
C VAL A 327 -5.84 -11.99 15.46
N ILE A 328 -4.63 -12.44 15.69
CA ILE A 328 -3.54 -12.24 14.75
C ILE A 328 -3.20 -13.59 14.14
N GLU A 329 -4.17 -14.21 13.48
CA GLU A 329 -3.85 -15.21 12.48
C GLU A 329 -3.31 -14.48 11.25
N ALA A 330 -2.11 -14.90 10.84
CA ALA A 330 -1.50 -14.55 9.58
C ALA A 330 -2.50 -14.74 8.42
N PRO A 331 -2.39 -13.97 7.33
CA PRO A 331 -3.14 -14.30 6.13
C PRO A 331 -2.77 -15.72 5.75
N ALA A 332 -3.76 -16.63 5.83
CA ALA A 332 -3.56 -18.02 5.51
C ALA A 332 -2.87 -18.13 4.15
N SER A 333 -1.64 -18.61 4.15
CA SER A 333 -1.01 -19.20 2.99
C SER A 333 -1.88 -20.40 2.64
N ASN A 334 -2.75 -20.29 1.64
CA ASN A 334 -3.45 -21.41 1.07
C ASN A 334 -2.41 -22.38 0.48
N GLY A 335 -2.01 -23.33 1.27
CA GLY A 335 -1.12 -24.41 0.89
C GLY A 335 -1.42 -25.63 1.71
N ALA A 336 -2.11 -26.57 1.11
CA ALA A 336 -2.21 -27.97 1.34
C ALA A 336 -3.63 -28.48 1.62
N GLY A 337 -4.10 -29.25 0.65
CA GLY A 337 -5.36 -29.95 0.65
C GLY A 337 -5.51 -30.90 1.84
N GLY A 338 -6.59 -30.72 2.56
CA GLY A 338 -7.19 -31.72 3.40
C GLY A 338 -8.36 -32.32 2.63
N LYS A 339 -8.23 -33.58 2.22
CA LYS A 339 -9.34 -34.38 1.70
C LYS A 339 -10.42 -34.47 2.78
N VAL A 340 -11.58 -33.95 2.50
CA VAL A 340 -12.80 -34.26 3.24
C VAL A 340 -13.23 -35.66 2.73
N SER A 341 -13.09 -36.65 3.57
CA SER A 341 -13.68 -38.00 3.43
C SER A 341 -15.18 -37.83 3.58
N ALA A 342 -15.90 -38.17 2.52
CA ALA A 342 -17.34 -38.44 2.56
C ALA A 342 -17.53 -39.88 3.11
N GLY A 343 -18.43 -40.04 4.07
CA GLY A 343 -18.91 -41.31 4.63
C GLY A 343 -19.47 -41.03 6.02
N GLU A 344 -20.73 -41.07 6.23
CA GLU A 344 -21.68 -42.14 6.28
C GLU A 344 -23.06 -41.55 6.68
N THR A 345 -24.04 -41.88 5.90
CA THR A 345 -25.46 -41.85 6.23
C THR A 345 -25.75 -42.90 7.29
N VAL A 346 -26.33 -42.54 8.43
CA VAL A 346 -27.09 -43.49 9.28
C VAL A 346 -28.45 -42.89 9.56
N THR A 347 -29.43 -43.58 9.04
CA THR A 347 -30.86 -43.52 9.36
C THR A 347 -31.14 -44.06 10.77
N ALA A 348 -31.85 -43.36 11.58
CA ALA A 348 -32.95 -43.80 12.44
C ALA A 348 -33.63 -42.57 13.07
#